data_e5d2a0b0f780855be0d5abee4c8bb363
#
_entry.id   e5d2a0b0f780855be0d5abee4c8bb363
#
_cell.length_a   1.000
_cell.length_b   1.000
_cell.length_c   1.000
_cell.angle_alpha   90.00
_cell.angle_beta   90.00
_cell.angle_gamma   90.00
#
_symmetry.space_group_name_H-M   'P 1'
#
loop_
_entity.id
_entity.type
_entity.pdbx_description
1 polymer ?
#
loop_
_entity_poly.entity_id
_entity_poly.type
_entity_poly.pdbx_seq_one_letter_code
_entity_poly.pdbx_strand_id
1 'polypeptide(L)'
;NNMKKICSLLVLCATVVFASCSKDDPVTEPVPEGITVTTYDALLDALQTGGTSADAPTLVTLGGNITIPAGGDYTTPPMNGSGHFKIDGGGHTMTWEDGNNYHFLGNFSPDADAVYIELTNINLVQQDIKSAVCVINGRITLGKDVALTMNGQYGDMIVAVGEKAVLELGEGFELSCTAVSSSCCVIVQEGATLVLNGGKTAAGAYIDLNCDFYSAASHPLISVPKALTGDVHLLFTMTGVTSIAQGAGGYQLTQADCDRLKVNPESMVSLYGEPFQKYADNFELYLDPAAEHQIKLRRKNFTPPTSGNIDMTSMTADEAQLTIRAAVAAGFTDLKLTGELSKTGIGGNWGTFINNKKIT
;
A
#
# COMPACT_ATOMS: atom_id res chain seq x y z
N ASN A 1 33.16 61.59 27.48
CA ASN A 1 34.37 60.78 27.23
C ASN A 1 34.06 59.26 27.07
N ASN A 2 32.89 58.81 27.44
CA ASN A 2 32.49 57.38 27.32
C ASN A 2 31.90 57.01 25.96
N MET A 3 31.37 57.99 25.23
CA MET A 3 30.78 57.72 23.91
C MET A 3 31.82 57.42 22.81
N LYS A 4 33.01 58.00 22.89
CA LYS A 4 34.11 57.75 21.95
C LYS A 4 34.71 56.36 22.08
N LYS A 5 34.68 55.77 23.30
CA LYS A 5 35.15 54.40 23.55
C LYS A 5 34.15 53.33 23.05
N ILE A 6 32.83 53.61 23.08
CA ILE A 6 31.79 52.71 22.60
C ILE A 6 31.80 52.65 21.07
N CYS A 7 32.00 53.77 20.39
CA CYS A 7 32.10 53.80 18.93
C CYS A 7 33.36 53.06 18.41
N SER A 8 34.48 53.10 19.12
CA SER A 8 35.70 52.38 18.72
C SER A 8 35.54 50.86 18.91
N LEU A 9 34.76 50.41 19.90
CA LEU A 9 34.51 48.99 20.12
C LEU A 9 33.52 48.41 19.09
N LEU A 10 32.50 49.21 18.72
CA LEU A 10 31.54 48.84 17.69
C LEU A 10 32.15 48.77 16.26
N VAL A 11 33.09 49.65 15.95
CA VAL A 11 33.82 49.61 14.66
C VAL A 11 34.77 48.40 14.61
N LEU A 12 35.38 47.99 15.77
CA LEU A 12 36.24 46.81 15.79
C LEU A 12 35.46 45.50 15.65
N CYS A 13 34.24 45.42 16.21
CA CYS A 13 33.36 44.25 15.99
C CYS A 13 32.80 44.18 14.57
N ALA A 14 32.54 45.32 13.90
CA ALA A 14 32.03 45.33 12.51
C ALA A 14 33.11 44.90 11.50
N THR A 15 34.38 45.16 11.76
CA THR A 15 35.46 44.78 10.83
C THR A 15 35.85 43.30 10.93
N VAL A 16 35.56 42.64 12.05
CA VAL A 16 35.79 41.18 12.19
C VAL A 16 34.70 40.35 11.47
N VAL A 17 33.46 40.89 11.36
CA VAL A 17 32.34 40.20 10.69
C VAL A 17 32.48 40.21 9.14
N PHE A 18 33.17 41.21 8.57
CA PHE A 18 33.35 41.30 7.12
C PHE A 18 34.62 40.57 6.59
N ALA A 19 35.51 40.13 7.47
CA ALA A 19 36.71 39.40 7.04
C ALA A 19 36.52 37.87 6.92
N SER A 20 35.34 37.32 7.25
CA SER A 20 35.05 35.89 7.18
C SER A 20 34.13 35.49 6.03
N CYS A 21 33.76 36.40 5.14
CA CYS A 21 32.93 36.12 3.97
C CYS A 21 33.78 36.19 2.69
N SER A 22 34.74 35.32 2.54
CA SER A 22 35.33 35.02 1.24
C SER A 22 35.99 33.64 1.26
N LYS A 23 35.16 32.64 1.17
CA LYS A 23 35.34 31.38 0.43
C LYS A 23 33.98 30.73 0.35
N ASP A 24 33.46 30.59 -0.85
CA ASP A 24 32.35 29.72 -1.21
C ASP A 24 32.80 28.26 -1.07
N ASP A 25 33.10 27.83 0.16
CA ASP A 25 33.00 26.42 0.46
C ASP A 25 31.51 26.17 0.75
N PRO A 26 30.86 25.29 0.01
CA PRO A 26 29.48 24.89 0.34
C PRO A 26 29.53 24.44 1.81
N VAL A 27 28.75 25.10 2.64
CA VAL A 27 28.45 24.62 3.99
C VAL A 27 27.81 23.27 3.78
N THR A 28 28.61 22.22 3.81
CA THR A 28 28.10 20.87 3.94
C THR A 28 27.50 20.85 5.33
N GLU A 29 26.15 20.92 5.38
CA GLU A 29 25.44 20.61 6.61
C GLU A 29 25.97 19.27 7.11
N PRO A 30 26.33 19.16 8.40
CA PRO A 30 26.80 17.89 8.93
C PRO A 30 25.75 16.83 8.63
N VAL A 31 26.11 15.85 7.82
CA VAL A 31 25.25 14.69 7.59
C VAL A 31 25.00 14.08 8.97
N PRO A 32 23.76 13.89 9.42
CA PRO A 32 23.49 13.29 10.71
C PRO A 32 24.27 11.97 10.83
N GLU A 33 25.06 11.82 11.89
CA GLU A 33 25.75 10.56 12.13
C GLU A 33 24.69 9.49 12.35
N GLY A 34 24.64 8.49 11.46
CA GLY A 34 23.72 7.36 11.54
C GLY A 34 24.14 6.41 12.68
N ILE A 35 23.16 5.74 13.26
CA ILE A 35 23.38 4.69 14.26
C ILE A 35 23.74 3.40 13.54
N THR A 36 24.94 2.86 13.77
CA THR A 36 25.31 1.54 13.25
C THR A 36 24.98 0.46 14.27
N VAL A 37 24.21 -0.55 13.83
CA VAL A 37 23.74 -1.65 14.69
C VAL A 37 24.22 -3.00 14.15
N THR A 38 24.63 -3.91 15.03
CA THR A 38 25.10 -5.25 14.69
C THR A 38 24.39 -6.37 15.44
N THR A 39 23.47 -6.02 16.32
CA THR A 39 22.71 -6.97 17.16
C THR A 39 21.23 -6.60 17.18
N TYR A 40 20.38 -7.56 17.54
CA TYR A 40 18.95 -7.33 17.71
C TYR A 40 18.63 -6.29 18.80
N ASP A 41 19.31 -6.37 19.95
CA ASP A 41 19.08 -5.41 21.05
C ASP A 41 19.47 -3.98 20.63
N ALA A 42 20.60 -3.82 19.94
CA ALA A 42 21.01 -2.50 19.42
C ALA A 42 20.01 -1.96 18.38
N LEU A 43 19.42 -2.82 17.56
CA LEU A 43 18.39 -2.45 16.61
C LEU A 43 17.11 -2.00 17.34
N LEU A 44 16.68 -2.74 18.36
CA LEU A 44 15.54 -2.34 19.20
C LEU A 44 15.75 -0.97 19.83
N ASP A 45 16.92 -0.72 20.41
CA ASP A 45 17.26 0.58 21.01
C ASP A 45 17.24 1.70 19.98
N ALA A 46 17.81 1.46 18.78
CA ALA A 46 17.86 2.44 17.70
C ALA A 46 16.46 2.79 17.16
N LEU A 47 15.51 1.85 17.23
CA LEU A 47 14.14 2.03 16.74
C LEU A 47 13.14 2.54 17.79
N GLN A 48 13.60 2.96 18.99
CA GLN A 48 12.70 3.50 20.03
C GLN A 48 12.19 4.90 19.69
N THR A 49 13.02 5.72 19.05
CA THR A 49 12.68 7.12 18.77
C THR A 49 13.10 7.49 17.36
N GLY A 50 12.12 7.69 16.49
CA GLY A 50 12.31 8.17 15.13
C GLY A 50 12.57 9.67 15.06
N GLY A 51 13.07 10.11 13.93
CA GLY A 51 13.22 11.52 13.60
C GLY A 51 11.86 12.24 13.52
N THR A 52 11.90 13.55 13.55
CA THR A 52 10.68 14.39 13.62
C THR A 52 9.98 14.57 12.27
N SER A 53 10.67 14.28 11.16
CA SER A 53 10.12 14.40 9.80
C SER A 53 10.89 13.55 8.81
N ALA A 54 10.37 13.46 7.58
CA ALA A 54 11.05 12.78 6.47
C ALA A 54 12.41 13.42 6.11
N ASP A 55 12.56 14.73 6.34
CA ASP A 55 13.81 15.45 6.07
C ASP A 55 14.83 15.32 7.21
N ALA A 56 14.38 14.85 8.37
CA ALA A 56 15.20 14.64 9.56
C ALA A 56 14.89 13.27 10.21
N PRO A 57 15.08 12.15 9.48
CA PRO A 57 14.83 10.81 10.01
C PRO A 57 15.95 10.38 10.96
N THR A 58 15.67 9.42 11.82
CA THR A 58 16.72 8.66 12.49
C THR A 58 17.36 7.70 11.45
N LEU A 59 18.67 7.85 11.24
CA LEU A 59 19.41 7.02 10.31
C LEU A 59 19.96 5.78 11.03
N VAL A 60 19.63 4.60 10.53
CA VAL A 60 20.10 3.32 11.07
C VAL A 60 20.81 2.56 9.97
N THR A 61 22.02 2.10 10.23
CA THR A 61 22.79 1.26 9.28
C THR A 61 23.08 -0.08 9.92
N LEU A 62 22.81 -1.17 9.20
CA LEU A 62 23.23 -2.49 9.64
C LEU A 62 24.74 -2.66 9.39
N GLY A 63 25.49 -2.92 10.46
CA GLY A 63 26.92 -3.25 10.39
C GLY A 63 27.20 -4.75 10.31
N GLY A 64 26.16 -5.58 10.21
CA GLY A 64 26.23 -7.03 10.11
C GLY A 64 24.83 -7.63 9.97
N ASN A 65 24.79 -8.95 9.73
CA ASN A 65 23.51 -9.67 9.71
C ASN A 65 22.86 -9.66 11.11
N ILE A 66 21.56 -9.43 11.14
CA ILE A 66 20.79 -9.43 12.40
C ILE A 66 19.75 -10.55 12.35
N THR A 67 19.73 -11.35 13.42
CA THR A 67 18.69 -12.37 13.63
C THR A 67 17.70 -11.89 14.66
N ILE A 68 16.43 -11.87 14.28
CA ILE A 68 15.29 -11.58 15.17
C ILE A 68 14.92 -12.92 15.79
N PRO A 69 15.04 -13.08 17.14
CA PRO A 69 14.88 -14.37 17.78
C PRO A 69 13.45 -14.90 17.68
N ALA A 70 13.30 -16.22 17.78
CA ALA A 70 12.01 -16.87 17.88
C ALA A 70 11.27 -16.44 19.15
N GLY A 71 9.94 -16.52 19.12
CA GLY A 71 9.09 -16.17 20.26
C GLY A 71 8.44 -14.81 20.10
N GLY A 72 8.18 -14.14 21.20
CA GLY A 72 7.35 -12.95 21.29
C GLY A 72 5.88 -13.29 21.51
N ASP A 73 5.19 -12.38 22.15
CA ASP A 73 3.75 -12.41 22.34
C ASP A 73 3.15 -11.04 22.02
N TYR A 74 1.85 -10.90 22.04
CA TYR A 74 1.18 -9.61 21.79
C TYR A 74 1.51 -8.54 22.83
N THR A 75 2.14 -8.89 23.93
CA THR A 75 2.54 -7.96 24.99
C THR A 75 3.96 -7.45 24.78
N THR A 76 4.74 -8.11 23.94
CA THR A 76 6.09 -7.67 23.58
C THR A 76 5.96 -6.56 22.53
N PRO A 77 6.48 -5.35 22.77
CA PRO A 77 6.43 -4.29 21.76
C PRO A 77 7.08 -4.77 20.47
N PRO A 78 6.47 -4.53 19.31
CA PRO A 78 7.14 -4.74 18.03
C PRO A 78 8.40 -3.88 17.94
N MET A 79 9.27 -4.16 16.99
CA MET A 79 10.44 -3.32 16.68
C MET A 79 9.99 -2.00 16.06
N ASN A 80 9.27 -1.20 16.81
CA ASN A 80 8.76 0.08 16.35
C ASN A 80 8.91 1.15 17.41
N GLY A 81 9.44 2.28 17.02
CA GLY A 81 9.21 3.55 17.67
C GLY A 81 8.16 4.34 16.90
N SER A 82 7.87 5.54 17.31
CA SER A 82 7.14 6.52 16.51
C SER A 82 8.12 7.43 15.76
N GLY A 83 7.63 8.02 14.65
CA GLY A 83 8.41 8.97 13.87
C GLY A 83 9.07 8.38 12.63
N HIS A 84 10.13 9.02 12.16
CA HIS A 84 10.73 8.74 10.86
C HIS A 84 12.07 8.01 11.00
N PHE A 85 12.22 6.91 10.26
CA PHE A 85 13.43 6.09 10.21
C PHE A 85 13.85 5.87 8.76
N LYS A 86 15.15 5.89 8.54
CA LYS A 86 15.76 5.42 7.31
C LYS A 86 16.77 4.33 7.66
N ILE A 87 16.49 3.11 7.21
CA ILE A 87 17.29 1.93 7.52
C ILE A 87 18.01 1.51 6.26
N ASP A 88 19.34 1.63 6.28
CA ASP A 88 20.24 1.09 5.25
C ASP A 88 20.79 -0.25 5.74
N GLY A 89 20.44 -1.31 5.04
CA GLY A 89 20.92 -2.64 5.38
C GLY A 89 22.41 -2.87 5.12
N GLY A 90 23.10 -1.99 4.39
CA GLY A 90 24.50 -2.19 4.03
C GLY A 90 24.76 -3.48 3.24
N GLY A 91 23.74 -4.05 2.58
CA GLY A 91 23.78 -5.36 1.93
C GLY A 91 23.65 -6.54 2.91
N HIS A 92 23.40 -6.28 4.19
CA HIS A 92 23.22 -7.32 5.20
C HIS A 92 21.79 -7.87 5.22
N THR A 93 21.63 -8.97 5.96
CA THR A 93 20.37 -9.70 6.07
C THR A 93 19.77 -9.50 7.46
N MET A 94 18.47 -9.25 7.50
CA MET A 94 17.64 -9.34 8.70
C MET A 94 16.78 -10.59 8.59
N THR A 95 16.97 -11.54 9.53
CA THR A 95 16.31 -12.84 9.51
C THR A 95 15.38 -12.99 10.70
N TRP A 96 14.10 -13.27 10.45
CA TRP A 96 13.14 -13.69 11.48
C TRP A 96 13.20 -15.21 11.62
N GLU A 97 13.56 -15.70 12.81
CA GLU A 97 13.62 -17.12 13.11
C GLU A 97 12.24 -17.78 13.11
N ASP A 98 12.23 -19.10 12.87
CA ASP A 98 11.05 -19.94 12.97
C ASP A 98 10.38 -19.82 14.35
N GLY A 99 9.04 -19.77 14.37
CA GLY A 99 8.28 -19.54 15.59
C GLY A 99 8.27 -18.08 16.08
N ASN A 100 8.83 -17.14 15.32
CA ASN A 100 8.69 -15.72 15.60
C ASN A 100 7.31 -15.23 15.18
N ASN A 101 6.49 -14.90 16.17
CA ASN A 101 5.10 -14.59 15.92
C ASN A 101 4.76 -13.10 16.00
N TYR A 102 5.58 -12.26 16.66
CA TYR A 102 5.14 -10.92 17.07
C TYR A 102 6.23 -9.84 17.08
N HIS A 103 7.39 -10.12 16.55
CA HIS A 103 8.45 -9.12 16.42
C HIS A 103 8.41 -8.45 15.05
N PHE A 104 7.44 -7.56 14.85
CA PHE A 104 7.28 -6.84 13.59
C PHE A 104 8.20 -5.63 13.52
N LEU A 105 8.76 -5.40 12.34
CA LEU A 105 9.25 -4.08 11.98
C LEU A 105 8.04 -3.24 11.54
N GLY A 106 7.79 -2.14 12.24
CA GLY A 106 6.63 -1.28 12.01
C GLY A 106 5.70 -1.21 13.20
N ASN A 107 4.39 -1.16 13.01
CA ASN A 107 3.42 -1.16 14.09
C ASN A 107 2.26 -2.14 13.84
N PHE A 108 1.63 -2.58 14.91
CA PHE A 108 0.56 -3.58 14.88
C PHE A 108 -0.70 -3.11 15.64
N SER A 109 -0.78 -1.86 16.02
CA SER A 109 -1.96 -1.32 16.72
C SER A 109 -2.52 -0.11 15.98
N PRO A 110 -3.83 -0.03 15.77
CA PRO A 110 -4.46 1.15 15.17
C PRO A 110 -4.33 2.41 16.07
N ASP A 111 -4.06 2.21 17.37
CA ASP A 111 -3.85 3.27 18.34
C ASP A 111 -2.36 3.62 18.52
N ALA A 112 -1.46 2.90 17.85
CA ALA A 112 -0.03 3.23 17.88
C ALA A 112 0.22 4.58 17.19
N ASP A 113 1.25 5.28 17.64
CA ASP A 113 1.75 6.45 16.94
C ASP A 113 2.23 6.08 15.54
N ALA A 114 2.13 7.01 14.60
CA ALA A 114 2.53 6.76 13.23
C ALA A 114 4.02 6.49 13.11
N VAL A 115 4.37 5.45 12.34
CA VAL A 115 5.74 5.08 12.00
C VAL A 115 5.97 5.26 10.51
N TYR A 116 7.13 5.81 10.16
CA TYR A 116 7.55 6.03 8.78
C TYR A 116 8.93 5.41 8.60
N ILE A 117 9.01 4.31 7.87
CA ILE A 117 10.24 3.54 7.68
C ILE A 117 10.57 3.47 6.19
N GLU A 118 11.74 3.93 5.82
CA GLU A 118 12.34 3.68 4.50
C GLU A 118 13.41 2.60 4.64
N LEU A 119 13.28 1.52 3.87
CA LEU A 119 14.23 0.41 3.82
C LEU A 119 15.01 0.47 2.51
N THR A 120 16.34 0.35 2.58
CA THR A 120 17.21 0.28 1.41
C THR A 120 18.33 -0.74 1.64
N ASN A 121 18.81 -1.36 0.53
CA ASN A 121 20.02 -2.18 0.54
C ASN A 121 20.04 -3.27 1.63
N ILE A 122 18.92 -3.99 1.78
CA ILE A 122 18.67 -4.96 2.85
C ILE A 122 18.01 -6.22 2.31
N ASN A 123 18.42 -7.39 2.84
CA ASN A 123 17.72 -8.64 2.62
C ASN A 123 16.84 -8.95 3.83
N LEU A 124 15.55 -9.08 3.62
CA LEU A 124 14.60 -9.52 4.63
C LEU A 124 14.28 -10.99 4.41
N VAL A 125 14.52 -11.82 5.43
CA VAL A 125 14.32 -13.27 5.36
C VAL A 125 13.40 -13.73 6.47
N GLN A 126 12.31 -14.38 6.11
CA GLN A 126 11.35 -14.98 7.04
C GLN A 126 11.41 -16.49 6.95
N GLN A 127 11.55 -17.16 8.11
CA GLN A 127 11.68 -18.63 8.17
C GLN A 127 10.34 -19.34 8.30
N ASP A 128 9.36 -18.77 9.00
CA ASP A 128 8.00 -19.33 9.09
C ASP A 128 6.93 -18.31 9.52
N ILE A 129 5.79 -18.42 8.96
CA ILE A 129 4.36 -18.22 9.27
C ILE A 129 3.81 -16.81 9.53
N LYS A 130 4.53 -15.77 9.96
CA LYS A 130 3.88 -14.47 10.23
C LYS A 130 4.63 -13.30 9.63
N SER A 131 3.90 -12.17 9.53
CA SER A 131 4.43 -10.97 8.89
C SER A 131 5.70 -10.49 9.59
N ALA A 132 6.76 -10.25 8.82
CA ALA A 132 8.00 -9.67 9.33
C ALA A 132 7.90 -8.14 9.42
N VAL A 133 7.14 -7.54 8.52
CA VAL A 133 6.92 -6.09 8.44
C VAL A 133 5.42 -5.84 8.41
N CYS A 134 4.93 -4.98 9.31
CA CYS A 134 3.52 -4.64 9.38
C CYS A 134 3.35 -3.13 9.58
N VAL A 135 2.40 -2.52 8.87
CA VAL A 135 2.00 -1.14 9.08
C VAL A 135 0.49 -1.02 9.15
N ILE A 136 0.01 -0.45 10.27
CA ILE A 136 -1.41 -0.10 10.48
C ILE A 136 -1.58 1.42 10.55
N ASN A 137 -0.58 2.13 11.06
CA ASN A 137 -0.56 3.59 11.09
C ASN A 137 0.80 4.11 10.67
N GLY A 138 0.87 4.77 9.52
CA GLY A 138 2.09 5.33 8.97
C GLY A 138 2.45 4.78 7.61
N ARG A 139 3.73 4.71 7.28
CA ARG A 139 4.22 4.30 5.97
C ARG A 139 5.47 3.42 6.08
N ILE A 140 5.52 2.38 5.26
CA ILE A 140 6.74 1.64 4.97
C ILE A 140 7.06 1.81 3.49
N THR A 141 8.28 2.27 3.20
CA THR A 141 8.80 2.44 1.85
C THR A 141 9.88 1.38 1.59
N LEU A 142 9.68 0.58 0.57
CA LEU A 142 10.66 -0.37 0.05
C LEU A 142 11.42 0.31 -1.07
N GLY A 143 12.68 0.63 -0.82
CA GLY A 143 13.53 1.33 -1.77
C GLY A 143 14.48 0.40 -2.51
N LYS A 144 15.53 0.99 -3.05
CA LYS A 144 16.52 0.29 -3.87
C LYS A 144 17.20 -0.84 -3.11
N ASP A 145 17.44 -1.96 -3.82
CA ASP A 145 18.19 -3.12 -3.34
C ASP A 145 17.60 -3.77 -2.06
N VAL A 146 16.27 -3.68 -1.88
CA VAL A 146 15.54 -4.47 -0.88
C VAL A 146 15.14 -5.79 -1.51
N ALA A 147 15.53 -6.91 -0.88
CA ALA A 147 15.14 -8.25 -1.29
C ALA A 147 14.30 -8.94 -0.22
N LEU A 148 13.30 -9.71 -0.67
CA LEU A 148 12.38 -10.43 0.20
C LEU A 148 12.49 -11.94 -0.04
N THR A 149 12.75 -12.71 1.02
CA THR A 149 12.83 -14.17 0.96
C THR A 149 11.94 -14.80 2.02
N MET A 150 10.99 -15.63 1.59
CA MET A 150 10.12 -16.42 2.46
C MET A 150 10.49 -17.89 2.34
N ASN A 151 10.90 -18.49 3.44
CA ASN A 151 11.25 -19.92 3.52
C ASN A 151 10.11 -20.75 4.13
N GLY A 152 9.08 -20.11 4.69
CA GLY A 152 7.92 -20.76 5.28
C GLY A 152 6.86 -21.21 4.27
N GLN A 153 5.97 -22.12 4.68
CA GLN A 153 4.87 -22.60 3.86
C GLN A 153 3.64 -21.68 3.86
N TYR A 154 3.52 -20.82 4.88
CA TYR A 154 2.34 -19.97 5.09
C TYR A 154 2.77 -18.59 5.59
N GLY A 155 1.99 -17.58 5.25
CA GLY A 155 2.13 -16.24 5.77
C GLY A 155 2.51 -15.21 4.71
N ASP A 156 2.50 -13.97 5.14
CA ASP A 156 2.81 -12.80 4.34
C ASP A 156 4.00 -12.09 4.96
N MET A 157 4.95 -11.68 4.17
CA MET A 157 6.14 -11.03 4.71
C MET A 157 5.86 -9.58 5.10
N ILE A 158 5.13 -8.86 4.24
CA ILE A 158 4.79 -7.45 4.43
C ILE A 158 3.30 -7.28 4.36
N VAL A 159 2.73 -6.67 5.39
CA VAL A 159 1.29 -6.42 5.52
C VAL A 159 1.03 -4.95 5.79
N ALA A 160 0.16 -4.33 5.00
CA ALA A 160 -0.39 -3.00 5.24
C ALA A 160 -1.91 -3.13 5.44
N VAL A 161 -2.43 -2.65 6.57
CA VAL A 161 -3.84 -2.84 6.97
C VAL A 161 -4.44 -1.55 7.50
N GLY A 162 -5.61 -1.19 6.99
CA GLY A 162 -6.39 -0.05 7.47
C GLY A 162 -6.07 1.27 6.79
N GLU A 163 -6.99 2.22 6.90
CA GLU A 163 -6.98 3.49 6.16
C GLU A 163 -5.77 4.40 6.44
N LYS A 164 -5.09 4.18 7.57
CA LYS A 164 -3.90 4.95 7.95
C LYS A 164 -2.60 4.31 7.48
N ALA A 165 -2.66 3.10 6.92
CA ALA A 165 -1.49 2.36 6.49
C ALA A 165 -1.13 2.67 5.04
N VAL A 166 0.16 2.90 4.79
CA VAL A 166 0.71 3.12 3.47
C VAL A 166 1.90 2.19 3.26
N LEU A 167 1.83 1.37 2.23
CA LEU A 167 2.99 0.66 1.70
C LEU A 167 3.43 1.35 0.40
N GLU A 168 4.70 1.73 0.31
CA GLU A 168 5.25 2.33 -0.88
C GLU A 168 6.31 1.44 -1.52
N LEU A 169 6.15 1.16 -2.81
CA LEU A 169 7.20 0.62 -3.65
C LEU A 169 7.96 1.80 -4.26
N GLY A 170 9.10 2.11 -3.66
CA GLY A 170 9.94 3.24 -4.03
C GLY A 170 10.80 2.97 -5.25
N GLU A 171 11.52 4.00 -5.68
CA GLU A 171 12.38 3.94 -6.85
C GLU A 171 13.51 2.91 -6.68
N GLY A 172 13.71 2.09 -7.72
CA GLY A 172 14.72 1.03 -7.71
C GLY A 172 14.33 -0.25 -6.99
N PHE A 173 13.14 -0.31 -6.37
CA PHE A 173 12.62 -1.56 -5.80
C PHE A 173 12.01 -2.46 -6.88
N GLU A 174 12.36 -3.74 -6.82
CA GLU A 174 11.70 -4.78 -7.62
C GLU A 174 11.28 -5.93 -6.69
N LEU A 175 9.97 -6.12 -6.55
CA LEU A 175 9.46 -7.27 -5.81
C LEU A 175 9.82 -8.56 -6.54
N SER A 176 10.77 -9.29 -5.98
CA SER A 176 11.06 -10.67 -6.35
C SER A 176 10.89 -11.51 -5.09
N CYS A 177 9.88 -12.35 -5.07
CA CYS A 177 9.63 -13.19 -3.91
C CYS A 177 9.90 -14.65 -4.24
N THR A 178 10.76 -15.27 -3.44
CA THR A 178 10.97 -16.71 -3.47
C THR A 178 10.08 -17.33 -2.38
N ALA A 179 8.79 -17.48 -2.67
CA ALA A 179 7.88 -18.18 -1.77
C ALA A 179 7.82 -19.68 -2.13
N VAL A 180 7.84 -20.53 -1.12
CA VAL A 180 7.74 -21.99 -1.29
C VAL A 180 6.30 -22.43 -1.58
N SER A 181 5.31 -21.54 -1.38
CA SER A 181 3.90 -21.79 -1.62
C SER A 181 3.20 -20.65 -2.37
N SER A 182 1.90 -20.80 -2.62
CA SER A 182 1.04 -19.80 -3.25
C SER A 182 0.81 -18.50 -2.45
N SER A 183 1.56 -18.28 -1.38
CA SER A 183 1.46 -17.08 -0.55
C SER A 183 2.10 -15.88 -1.24
N CYS A 184 1.46 -14.72 -1.10
CA CYS A 184 2.00 -13.47 -1.60
C CYS A 184 2.98 -12.89 -0.57
N CYS A 185 4.14 -12.41 -1.01
CA CYS A 185 5.08 -11.76 -0.10
C CYS A 185 4.57 -10.44 0.47
N VAL A 186 3.60 -9.85 -0.18
CA VAL A 186 3.06 -8.52 0.15
C VAL A 186 1.55 -8.54 0.09
N ILE A 187 0.91 -8.11 1.16
CA ILE A 187 -0.56 -7.93 1.24
C ILE A 187 -0.90 -6.49 1.61
N VAL A 188 -1.89 -5.93 0.93
CA VAL A 188 -2.50 -4.62 1.24
C VAL A 188 -4.00 -4.82 1.47
N GLN A 189 -4.47 -4.48 2.66
CA GLN A 189 -5.83 -4.81 3.13
C GLN A 189 -6.58 -3.61 3.70
N GLU A 190 -7.90 -3.72 3.81
CA GLU A 190 -8.80 -2.88 4.62
C GLU A 190 -8.62 -1.37 4.45
N GLY A 191 -8.55 -0.90 3.21
CA GLY A 191 -8.43 0.53 2.93
C GLY A 191 -7.00 1.08 2.98
N ALA A 192 -6.00 0.23 3.24
CA ALA A 192 -4.60 0.62 3.16
C ALA A 192 -4.24 1.05 1.73
N THR A 193 -3.28 1.96 1.63
CA THR A 193 -2.84 2.50 0.34
C THR A 193 -1.53 1.85 -0.10
N LEU A 194 -1.53 1.32 -1.32
CA LEU A 194 -0.30 0.95 -2.05
C LEU A 194 0.16 2.13 -2.90
N VAL A 195 1.35 2.66 -2.63
CA VAL A 195 1.95 3.73 -3.46
C VAL A 195 2.96 3.11 -4.42
N LEU A 196 2.75 3.30 -5.72
CA LEU A 196 3.68 2.86 -6.77
C LEU A 196 4.54 4.04 -7.21
N ASN A 197 5.64 4.27 -6.50
CA ASN A 197 6.56 5.39 -6.73
C ASN A 197 7.84 4.91 -7.45
N GLY A 198 7.67 4.28 -8.61
CA GLY A 198 8.77 3.77 -9.44
C GLY A 198 9.20 2.34 -9.13
N GLY A 199 8.65 1.71 -8.11
CA GLY A 199 8.81 0.28 -7.86
C GLY A 199 8.00 -0.58 -8.83
N LYS A 200 8.42 -1.83 -9.01
CA LYS A 200 7.82 -2.81 -9.92
C LYS A 200 7.85 -4.20 -9.30
N THR A 201 7.26 -5.19 -9.97
CA THR A 201 7.34 -6.59 -9.56
C THR A 201 7.94 -7.45 -10.65
N ALA A 202 8.70 -8.47 -10.27
CA ALA A 202 9.14 -9.52 -11.20
C ALA A 202 7.97 -10.40 -11.63
N ALA A 203 8.11 -11.09 -12.76
CA ALA A 203 7.10 -12.03 -13.22
C ALA A 203 6.88 -13.16 -12.20
N GLY A 204 5.61 -13.37 -11.82
CA GLY A 204 5.23 -14.37 -10.81
C GLY A 204 5.28 -13.90 -9.37
N ALA A 205 5.79 -12.71 -9.09
CA ALA A 205 5.70 -12.08 -7.78
C ALA A 205 4.46 -11.16 -7.73
N TYR A 206 3.51 -11.45 -6.87
CA TYR A 206 2.24 -10.73 -6.79
C TYR A 206 2.12 -9.94 -5.49
N ILE A 207 1.46 -8.78 -5.58
CA ILE A 207 0.95 -8.05 -4.43
C ILE A 207 -0.52 -8.43 -4.28
N ASP A 208 -0.89 -8.99 -3.14
CA ASP A 208 -2.29 -9.30 -2.84
C ASP A 208 -3.02 -8.03 -2.38
N LEU A 209 -4.00 -7.61 -3.16
CA LEU A 209 -4.94 -6.57 -2.78
C LEU A 209 -6.20 -7.24 -2.27
N ASN A 210 -6.29 -7.35 -0.97
CA ASN A 210 -7.40 -8.03 -0.31
C ASN A 210 -8.34 -7.01 0.33
N CYS A 211 -9.51 -6.84 -0.26
CA CYS A 211 -10.60 -6.07 0.31
C CYS A 211 -11.64 -7.01 0.86
N ASP A 212 -11.52 -7.30 2.13
CA ASP A 212 -12.42 -8.20 2.82
C ASP A 212 -13.85 -7.63 2.91
N PHE A 213 -14.79 -8.50 3.20
CA PHE A 213 -16.25 -8.37 3.06
C PHE A 213 -16.90 -7.16 3.74
N TYR A 214 -16.17 -6.37 4.53
CA TYR A 214 -16.76 -5.41 5.47
C TYR A 214 -16.53 -3.94 5.16
N SER A 215 -15.57 -3.59 4.31
CA SER A 215 -15.41 -2.19 3.89
C SER A 215 -15.47 -2.08 2.38
N ALA A 216 -16.60 -1.60 1.88
CA ALA A 216 -16.60 -0.97 0.56
C ALA A 216 -15.69 0.26 0.67
N ALA A 217 -14.38 0.03 0.60
CA ALA A 217 -13.40 1.10 0.63
C ALA A 217 -13.75 2.07 -0.50
N SER A 218 -14.15 3.26 -0.13
CA SER A 218 -14.54 4.31 -1.08
C SER A 218 -13.33 4.91 -1.81
N HIS A 219 -12.11 4.55 -1.40
CA HIS A 219 -10.88 5.07 -1.98
C HIS A 219 -10.12 4.03 -2.79
N PRO A 220 -9.41 4.45 -3.81
CA PRO A 220 -8.55 3.56 -4.58
C PRO A 220 -7.45 2.99 -3.67
N LEU A 221 -7.18 1.71 -3.86
CA LEU A 221 -6.14 1.00 -3.12
C LEU A 221 -4.73 1.35 -3.60
N ILE A 222 -4.60 1.81 -4.85
CA ILE A 222 -3.31 2.13 -5.47
C ILE A 222 -3.23 3.63 -5.75
N SER A 223 -2.14 4.25 -5.30
CA SER A 223 -1.78 5.65 -5.55
C SER A 223 -0.53 5.71 -6.41
N VAL A 224 -0.58 6.44 -7.53
CA VAL A 224 0.50 6.51 -8.51
C VAL A 224 0.95 7.97 -8.68
N PRO A 225 2.08 8.39 -8.09
CA PRO A 225 2.55 9.77 -8.16
C PRO A 225 3.31 10.12 -9.42
N LYS A 226 3.73 9.14 -10.23
CA LYS A 226 4.43 9.31 -11.50
C LYS A 226 4.21 8.10 -12.40
N ALA A 227 4.55 8.21 -13.69
CA ALA A 227 4.40 7.13 -14.66
C ALA A 227 5.07 5.83 -14.18
N LEU A 228 4.36 4.71 -14.33
CA LEU A 228 4.90 3.39 -14.03
C LEU A 228 6.03 3.05 -15.00
N THR A 229 7.16 2.58 -14.49
CA THR A 229 8.34 2.23 -15.29
C THR A 229 8.45 0.74 -15.63
N GLY A 230 7.68 -0.10 -14.94
CA GLY A 230 7.64 -1.56 -15.11
C GLY A 230 6.28 -2.14 -14.78
N ASP A 231 6.13 -3.43 -15.03
CA ASP A 231 4.90 -4.14 -14.71
C ASP A 231 4.75 -4.32 -13.19
N VAL A 232 3.52 -4.24 -12.72
CA VAL A 232 3.14 -4.51 -11.33
C VAL A 232 2.09 -5.61 -11.33
N HIS A 233 2.47 -6.77 -10.80
CA HIS A 233 1.61 -7.94 -10.77
C HIS A 233 0.76 -7.95 -9.49
N LEU A 234 -0.54 -8.08 -9.66
CA LEU A 234 -1.55 -7.98 -8.61
C LEU A 234 -2.34 -9.28 -8.50
N LEU A 235 -2.64 -9.67 -7.28
CA LEU A 235 -3.64 -10.70 -6.98
C LEU A 235 -4.84 -10.00 -6.33
N PHE A 236 -6.05 -10.30 -6.75
CA PHE A 236 -7.25 -9.70 -6.20
C PHE A 236 -8.08 -10.72 -5.43
N THR A 237 -8.49 -10.34 -4.22
CA THR A 237 -9.64 -10.89 -3.52
C THR A 237 -10.53 -9.72 -3.13
N MET A 238 -11.48 -9.34 -4.01
CA MET A 238 -12.19 -8.06 -3.89
C MET A 238 -13.68 -8.20 -4.00
N THR A 239 -14.40 -7.43 -3.17
CA THR A 239 -15.85 -7.28 -3.19
C THR A 239 -16.25 -5.81 -3.30
N GLY A 240 -17.11 -5.48 -4.28
CA GLY A 240 -17.73 -4.15 -4.40
C GLY A 240 -16.78 -3.01 -4.80
N VAL A 241 -15.49 -3.26 -4.95
CA VAL A 241 -14.49 -2.24 -5.28
C VAL A 241 -14.39 -2.08 -6.79
N THR A 242 -14.66 -0.87 -7.28
CA THR A 242 -14.51 -0.54 -8.70
C THR A 242 -13.30 0.32 -9.00
N SER A 243 -12.88 1.20 -8.11
CA SER A 243 -11.68 2.04 -8.27
C SER A 243 -10.46 1.28 -7.77
N ILE A 244 -9.49 1.05 -8.65
CA ILE A 244 -8.26 0.29 -8.35
C ILE A 244 -7.07 1.22 -8.16
N ALA A 245 -6.88 2.21 -9.03
CA ALA A 245 -5.77 3.13 -8.93
C ALA A 245 -6.15 4.56 -9.31
N GLN A 246 -5.47 5.51 -8.68
CA GLN A 246 -5.57 6.93 -9.03
C GLN A 246 -4.19 7.57 -9.09
N GLY A 247 -4.09 8.66 -9.86
CA GLY A 247 -2.92 9.52 -9.85
C GLY A 247 -2.81 10.29 -8.53
N ALA A 248 -1.60 10.63 -8.15
CA ALA A 248 -1.30 11.44 -6.98
C ALA A 248 -0.31 12.55 -7.32
N GLY A 249 -0.21 13.58 -6.47
CA GLY A 249 0.73 14.68 -6.68
C GLY A 249 0.52 15.46 -8.00
N GLY A 250 -0.68 15.42 -8.57
CA GLY A 250 -1.00 16.05 -9.85
C GLY A 250 -0.71 15.17 -11.09
N TYR A 251 -0.19 13.97 -10.91
CA TYR A 251 -0.03 13.02 -12.01
C TYR A 251 -1.37 12.42 -12.43
N GLN A 252 -1.63 12.41 -13.74
CA GLN A 252 -2.80 11.76 -14.34
C GLN A 252 -2.40 10.42 -14.96
N LEU A 253 -3.10 9.37 -14.57
CA LEU A 253 -2.87 8.04 -15.13
C LEU A 253 -3.13 7.99 -16.63
N THR A 254 -2.38 7.16 -17.31
CA THR A 254 -2.44 6.92 -18.74
C THR A 254 -2.85 5.49 -19.06
N GLN A 255 -3.20 5.22 -20.33
CA GLN A 255 -3.44 3.85 -20.76
C GLN A 255 -2.20 2.96 -20.57
N ALA A 256 -1.00 3.52 -20.74
CA ALA A 256 0.24 2.79 -20.50
C ALA A 256 0.40 2.35 -19.03
N ASP A 257 -0.06 3.16 -18.08
CA ASP A 257 -0.07 2.78 -16.66
C ASP A 257 -1.08 1.66 -16.40
N CYS A 258 -2.27 1.76 -17.00
CA CYS A 258 -3.29 0.71 -16.91
C CYS A 258 -2.74 -0.62 -17.45
N ASP A 259 -2.07 -0.59 -18.60
CA ASP A 259 -1.51 -1.77 -19.26
C ASP A 259 -0.36 -2.41 -18.47
N ARG A 260 0.28 -1.66 -17.55
CA ARG A 260 1.33 -2.17 -16.65
C ARG A 260 0.81 -2.85 -15.39
N LEU A 261 -0.44 -2.65 -15.02
CA LEU A 261 -1.06 -3.39 -13.93
C LEU A 261 -1.49 -4.78 -14.43
N LYS A 262 -0.79 -5.81 -14.03
CA LYS A 262 -0.98 -7.20 -14.45
C LYS A 262 -1.73 -7.99 -13.39
N VAL A 263 -3.02 -8.18 -13.58
CA VAL A 263 -3.83 -8.94 -12.63
C VAL A 263 -3.69 -10.43 -12.87
N ASN A 264 -3.47 -11.19 -11.80
CA ASN A 264 -3.43 -12.64 -11.84
C ASN A 264 -4.78 -13.20 -12.39
N PRO A 265 -4.77 -14.07 -13.39
CA PRO A 265 -5.98 -14.67 -13.95
C PRO A 265 -6.88 -15.35 -12.92
N GLU A 266 -6.30 -15.94 -11.87
CA GLU A 266 -7.02 -16.66 -10.83
C GLU A 266 -7.58 -15.74 -9.71
N SER A 267 -7.36 -14.44 -9.82
CA SER A 267 -7.95 -13.45 -8.89
C SER A 267 -9.47 -13.60 -8.81
N MET A 268 -10.01 -13.43 -7.59
CA MET A 268 -11.42 -13.62 -7.32
C MET A 268 -12.11 -12.27 -7.06
N VAL A 269 -13.17 -11.99 -7.81
CA VAL A 269 -13.86 -10.69 -7.79
C VAL A 269 -15.36 -10.86 -7.70
N SER A 270 -16.01 -9.99 -6.92
CA SER A 270 -17.47 -9.78 -6.88
C SER A 270 -17.76 -8.29 -6.89
N LEU A 271 -18.30 -7.73 -7.98
CA LEU A 271 -18.55 -6.28 -8.08
C LEU A 271 -19.89 -5.85 -7.53
N TYR A 272 -20.93 -6.67 -7.75
CA TYR A 272 -22.32 -6.29 -7.47
C TYR A 272 -22.98 -7.24 -6.47
N GLY A 273 -22.20 -7.85 -5.57
CA GLY A 273 -22.70 -8.81 -4.61
C GLY A 273 -23.09 -10.16 -5.22
N GLU A 274 -22.66 -10.45 -6.44
CA GLU A 274 -22.72 -11.79 -7.00
C GLU A 274 -21.68 -12.72 -6.36
N PRO A 275 -21.79 -14.05 -6.52
CA PRO A 275 -20.73 -14.96 -6.09
C PRO A 275 -19.39 -14.58 -6.72
N PHE A 276 -18.30 -14.80 -5.99
CA PHE A 276 -16.95 -14.59 -6.51
C PHE A 276 -16.72 -15.32 -7.82
N GLN A 277 -16.12 -14.63 -8.77
CA GLN A 277 -15.80 -15.14 -10.10
C GLN A 277 -14.34 -14.85 -10.43
N LYS A 278 -13.77 -15.71 -11.30
CA LYS A 278 -12.40 -15.50 -11.77
C LYS A 278 -12.28 -14.22 -12.60
N TYR A 279 -11.21 -13.46 -12.32
CA TYR A 279 -10.92 -12.22 -13.03
C TYR A 279 -10.79 -12.44 -14.54
N ALA A 280 -9.98 -13.44 -14.94
CA ALA A 280 -9.65 -13.66 -16.35
C ALA A 280 -10.87 -13.79 -17.27
N ASP A 281 -11.92 -14.43 -16.78
CA ASP A 281 -13.10 -14.75 -17.58
C ASP A 281 -14.11 -13.61 -17.61
N ASN A 282 -14.17 -12.82 -16.54
CA ASN A 282 -15.31 -11.95 -16.28
C ASN A 282 -14.96 -10.46 -16.14
N PHE A 283 -13.70 -10.11 -15.84
CA PHE A 283 -13.35 -8.74 -15.48
C PHE A 283 -12.15 -8.22 -16.26
N GLU A 284 -12.05 -6.90 -16.32
CA GLU A 284 -10.92 -6.18 -16.91
C GLU A 284 -10.67 -4.87 -16.18
N LEU A 285 -9.41 -4.44 -16.17
CA LEU A 285 -9.04 -3.07 -15.81
C LEU A 285 -9.24 -2.16 -17.02
N TYR A 286 -9.66 -0.92 -16.77
CA TYR A 286 -9.75 0.09 -17.80
C TYR A 286 -9.44 1.48 -17.21
N LEU A 287 -8.89 2.36 -18.05
CA LEU A 287 -8.73 3.77 -17.72
C LEU A 287 -10.07 4.47 -17.91
N ASP A 288 -10.59 5.10 -16.86
CA ASP A 288 -11.82 5.89 -16.91
C ASP A 288 -11.48 7.39 -17.05
N PRO A 289 -11.60 7.98 -18.24
CA PRO A 289 -11.25 9.38 -18.45
C PRO A 289 -12.24 10.35 -17.78
N ALA A 290 -13.46 9.89 -17.48
CA ALA A 290 -14.49 10.71 -16.84
C ALA A 290 -14.28 10.82 -15.32
N ALA A 291 -13.55 9.89 -14.72
CA ALA A 291 -13.27 9.85 -13.28
C ALA A 291 -11.80 10.23 -13.00
N GLU A 292 -11.37 11.42 -13.41
CA GLU A 292 -10.03 11.95 -13.18
C GLU A 292 -8.90 10.98 -13.61
N HIS A 293 -9.11 10.27 -14.70
CA HIS A 293 -8.19 9.26 -15.21
C HIS A 293 -7.87 8.15 -14.17
N GLN A 294 -8.88 7.67 -13.47
CA GLN A 294 -8.72 6.51 -12.59
C GLN A 294 -8.66 5.21 -13.38
N ILE A 295 -7.87 4.25 -12.88
CA ILE A 295 -7.95 2.87 -13.35
C ILE A 295 -9.01 2.15 -12.52
N LYS A 296 -10.00 1.63 -13.21
CA LYS A 296 -11.16 0.96 -12.62
C LYS A 296 -11.27 -0.48 -13.07
N LEU A 297 -12.00 -1.24 -12.27
CA LEU A 297 -12.40 -2.61 -12.57
C LEU A 297 -13.83 -2.62 -13.10
N ARG A 298 -14.06 -3.35 -14.19
CA ARG A 298 -15.41 -3.58 -14.71
C ARG A 298 -15.59 -5.01 -15.15
N ARG A 299 -16.85 -5.43 -15.25
CA ARG A 299 -17.21 -6.69 -15.87
C ARG A 299 -17.11 -6.59 -17.39
N LYS A 300 -16.48 -7.57 -18.04
CA LYS A 300 -16.40 -7.65 -19.48
C LYS A 300 -17.79 -7.77 -20.11
N ASN A 301 -17.99 -7.13 -21.25
CA ASN A 301 -19.25 -7.17 -22.00
C ASN A 301 -20.50 -6.79 -21.19
N PHE A 302 -20.34 -5.99 -20.13
CA PHE A 302 -21.45 -5.52 -19.30
C PHE A 302 -21.40 -4.00 -19.14
N THR A 303 -22.56 -3.36 -19.41
CA THR A 303 -22.74 -1.93 -19.19
C THR A 303 -23.69 -1.74 -18.00
N PRO A 304 -23.23 -1.19 -16.89
CA PRO A 304 -24.08 -0.89 -15.75
C PRO A 304 -25.23 0.05 -16.15
N PRO A 305 -26.44 -0.12 -15.61
CA PRO A 305 -27.55 0.76 -15.89
C PRO A 305 -27.29 2.17 -15.38
N THR A 306 -27.72 3.16 -16.15
CA THR A 306 -27.60 4.59 -15.81
C THR A 306 -28.87 5.16 -15.16
N SER A 307 -29.88 4.33 -14.97
CA SER A 307 -31.15 4.67 -14.31
C SER A 307 -31.76 3.46 -13.62
N GLY A 308 -32.77 3.69 -12.78
CA GLY A 308 -33.57 2.63 -12.18
C GLY A 308 -34.58 1.95 -13.15
N ASN A 309 -34.67 2.40 -14.41
CA ASN A 309 -35.54 1.78 -15.41
C ASN A 309 -34.78 0.67 -16.13
N ILE A 310 -35.20 -0.57 -15.93
CA ILE A 310 -34.52 -1.77 -16.48
C ILE A 310 -35.51 -2.52 -17.36
N ASP A 311 -35.21 -2.56 -18.65
CA ASP A 311 -35.94 -3.39 -19.61
C ASP A 311 -35.26 -4.75 -19.75
N MET A 312 -35.92 -5.78 -19.26
CA MET A 312 -35.42 -7.15 -19.23
C MET A 312 -35.87 -8.01 -20.41
N THR A 313 -36.56 -7.43 -21.40
CA THR A 313 -37.22 -8.17 -22.50
C THR A 313 -36.26 -9.08 -23.27
N SER A 314 -35.01 -8.65 -23.47
CA SER A 314 -33.98 -9.40 -24.18
C SER A 314 -32.90 -10.02 -23.29
N MET A 315 -33.02 -9.90 -21.97
CA MET A 315 -32.02 -10.37 -21.03
C MET A 315 -32.25 -11.83 -20.64
N THR A 316 -31.18 -12.57 -20.47
CA THR A 316 -31.23 -13.83 -19.71
C THR A 316 -31.51 -13.56 -18.22
N ALA A 317 -31.88 -14.58 -17.47
CA ALA A 317 -32.11 -14.45 -16.03
C ALA A 317 -30.86 -13.92 -15.28
N ASP A 318 -29.68 -14.39 -15.65
CA ASP A 318 -28.42 -13.97 -15.04
C ASP A 318 -28.08 -12.51 -15.39
N GLU A 319 -28.28 -12.09 -16.64
CA GLU A 319 -28.08 -10.70 -17.06
C GLU A 319 -29.04 -9.75 -16.35
N ALA A 320 -30.32 -10.12 -16.22
CA ALA A 320 -31.30 -9.33 -15.50
C ALA A 320 -30.94 -9.21 -14.01
N GLN A 321 -30.56 -10.31 -13.38
CA GLN A 321 -30.09 -10.32 -12.00
C GLN A 321 -28.88 -9.42 -11.79
N LEU A 322 -27.89 -9.54 -12.65
CA LEU A 322 -26.68 -8.71 -12.60
C LEU A 322 -27.01 -7.22 -12.78
N THR A 323 -27.89 -6.91 -13.75
CA THR A 323 -28.30 -5.52 -14.03
C THR A 323 -29.06 -4.90 -12.86
N ILE A 324 -29.95 -5.65 -12.21
CA ILE A 324 -30.66 -5.18 -11.01
C ILE A 324 -29.66 -4.95 -9.86
N ARG A 325 -28.72 -5.87 -9.65
CA ARG A 325 -27.65 -5.70 -8.62
C ARG A 325 -26.81 -4.48 -8.89
N ALA A 326 -26.41 -4.25 -10.13
CA ALA A 326 -25.64 -3.09 -10.52
C ALA A 326 -26.41 -1.77 -10.32
N ALA A 327 -27.71 -1.75 -10.62
CA ALA A 327 -28.57 -0.59 -10.35
C ALA A 327 -28.66 -0.27 -8.86
N VAL A 328 -28.80 -1.28 -8.02
CA VAL A 328 -28.82 -1.11 -6.56
C VAL A 328 -27.48 -0.61 -6.05
N ALA A 329 -26.39 -1.17 -6.52
CA ALA A 329 -25.04 -0.74 -6.17
C ALA A 329 -24.73 0.70 -6.63
N ALA A 330 -25.31 1.11 -7.77
CA ALA A 330 -25.25 2.51 -8.24
C ALA A 330 -26.12 3.49 -7.43
N GLY A 331 -26.85 3.01 -6.42
CA GLY A 331 -27.65 3.84 -5.52
C GLY A 331 -29.07 4.14 -5.99
N PHE A 332 -29.55 3.51 -7.07
CA PHE A 332 -30.95 3.71 -7.48
C PHE A 332 -31.91 3.12 -6.44
N THR A 333 -32.79 3.97 -5.91
CA THR A 333 -33.76 3.59 -4.86
C THR A 333 -35.10 3.12 -5.43
N ASP A 334 -35.49 3.64 -6.60
CA ASP A 334 -36.69 3.26 -7.31
C ASP A 334 -36.30 2.46 -8.56
N LEU A 335 -36.74 1.20 -8.60
CA LEU A 335 -36.48 0.31 -9.73
C LEU A 335 -37.80 0.04 -10.46
N LYS A 336 -37.84 0.36 -11.75
CA LYS A 336 -38.93 0.01 -12.63
C LYS A 336 -38.47 -1.09 -13.59
N LEU A 337 -39.01 -2.28 -13.41
CA LEU A 337 -38.65 -3.46 -14.18
C LEU A 337 -39.75 -3.69 -15.24
N THR A 338 -39.35 -3.84 -16.50
CA THR A 338 -40.21 -4.16 -17.62
C THR A 338 -39.71 -5.40 -18.38
N GLY A 339 -40.60 -6.08 -19.08
CA GLY A 339 -40.32 -7.32 -19.80
C GLY A 339 -40.66 -8.59 -19.00
N GLU A 340 -40.65 -9.73 -19.69
CA GLU A 340 -40.93 -11.04 -19.10
C GLU A 340 -39.62 -11.82 -18.87
N LEU A 341 -39.38 -12.22 -17.62
CA LEU A 341 -38.37 -13.21 -17.30
C LEU A 341 -39.01 -14.58 -17.22
N SER A 342 -38.40 -15.57 -17.83
CA SER A 342 -38.78 -16.96 -17.60
C SER A 342 -38.59 -17.29 -16.11
N LYS A 343 -39.66 -17.80 -15.48
CA LYS A 343 -39.74 -18.07 -14.03
C LYS A 343 -38.69 -19.06 -13.50
N THR A 344 -37.92 -19.70 -14.37
CA THR A 344 -37.00 -20.79 -14.04
C THR A 344 -35.59 -20.35 -13.60
N GLY A 345 -35.24 -19.06 -13.67
CA GLY A 345 -33.88 -18.58 -13.38
C GLY A 345 -33.74 -17.71 -12.15
N ILE A 346 -34.83 -17.22 -11.56
CA ILE A 346 -34.75 -16.30 -10.42
C ILE A 346 -34.95 -17.07 -9.12
N GLY A 347 -34.10 -18.05 -8.86
CA GLY A 347 -34.07 -18.80 -7.62
C GLY A 347 -32.92 -18.33 -6.73
N GLY A 348 -33.13 -17.31 -5.95
CA GLY A 348 -32.18 -16.85 -4.98
C GLY A 348 -32.81 -15.83 -4.02
N ASN A 349 -32.21 -15.64 -2.87
CA ASN A 349 -32.66 -14.79 -1.78
C ASN A 349 -32.78 -13.29 -2.18
N TRP A 350 -33.74 -12.99 -3.05
CA TRP A 350 -34.06 -11.60 -3.43
C TRP A 350 -34.46 -10.73 -2.26
N GLY A 351 -35.01 -11.33 -1.19
CA GLY A 351 -35.53 -10.63 -0.02
C GLY A 351 -34.51 -9.79 0.74
N THR A 352 -33.27 -10.20 0.76
CA THR A 352 -32.20 -9.42 1.42
C THR A 352 -31.59 -8.37 0.52
N PHE A 353 -31.63 -8.61 -0.80
CA PHE A 353 -30.95 -7.77 -1.76
C PHE A 353 -31.74 -6.51 -2.15
N ILE A 354 -33.05 -6.63 -2.23
CA ILE A 354 -33.99 -5.53 -2.58
C ILE A 354 -34.70 -4.96 -1.36
N ASN A 355 -34.28 -5.35 -0.15
CA ASN A 355 -34.85 -4.85 1.08
C ASN A 355 -34.73 -3.32 1.11
N ASN A 356 -35.85 -2.62 1.30
CA ASN A 356 -36.01 -1.16 1.25
C ASN A 356 -35.92 -0.51 -0.16
N LYS A 357 -36.03 -1.27 -1.24
CA LYS A 357 -36.19 -0.70 -2.59
C LYS A 357 -37.61 -0.80 -3.07
N LYS A 358 -38.09 0.26 -3.70
CA LYS A 358 -39.42 0.25 -4.34
C LYS A 358 -39.27 -0.34 -5.73
N ILE A 359 -39.98 -1.43 -6.00
CA ILE A 359 -40.06 -2.05 -7.31
C ILE A 359 -41.47 -1.83 -7.87
N THR A 360 -41.55 -1.32 -9.06
CA THR A 360 -42.80 -1.08 -9.79
C THR A 360 -42.76 -1.70 -11.16
#